data_a5bc15a12bd9a9141b59038f9600927f
#
_entry.id   a5bc15a12bd9a9141b59038f9600927f
#
_cell.length_a   1.000
_cell.length_b   1.000
_cell.length_c   1.000
_cell.angle_alpha   90.00
_cell.angle_beta   90.00
_cell.angle_gamma   90.00
#
_symmetry.space_group_name_H-M   'P 1'
#
loop_
_entity.id
_entity.type
_entity.pdbx_description
1 polymer ?
#
loop_
_entity_poly.entity_id
_entity_poly.type
_entity_poly.pdbx_seq_one_letter_code
_entity_poly.pdbx_strand_id
1 'polypeptide(L)'
;MPSAELLTPETVQFDTVPRVTSGIGTLDRALNERLMEPGFRAAEPASANPLYLWIWIAGIIWVAGCCGLLLYALVRVWQTKRRLREAVPLDDGVLLCDAIPMPFILGALRPQICLPSGLPEDARQYVLAHERAHLARRDHWWKPLGYLLLCVYWFQPLCWLAYRCFCRDLELACDERVIRTMNLDTRKAYSRALVDCSVQGTAVLTCPLAFGEIAVKERVKRVLQYKKPTFWISLAAILLCAVLVVCFLTNRKEVNQAAQPAADSSGSDLTLEDV
;
A
#
# COMPACT_ATOMS: atom_id res chain seq x y z
N MET A 1 42.88 1.05 15.94
CA MET A 1 41.47 0.84 15.52
C MET A 1 41.38 -0.57 14.99
N PRO A 2 40.64 -1.49 15.58
CA PRO A 2 40.47 -2.82 15.01
C PRO A 2 39.57 -2.69 13.76
N SER A 3 40.09 -3.15 12.64
CA SER A 3 39.37 -3.30 11.39
C SER A 3 38.14 -4.20 11.61
N ALA A 4 36.96 -3.67 11.30
CA ALA A 4 35.76 -4.47 11.21
C ALA A 4 35.93 -5.48 10.08
N GLU A 5 36.27 -6.73 10.37
CA GLU A 5 36.16 -7.82 9.43
C GLU A 5 34.71 -7.94 9.01
N LEU A 6 34.45 -7.63 7.75
CA LEU A 6 33.17 -7.88 7.10
C LEU A 6 32.90 -9.39 7.19
N LEU A 7 31.89 -9.76 7.99
CA LEU A 7 31.37 -11.12 8.07
C LEU A 7 30.90 -11.55 6.68
N THR A 8 31.70 -12.33 5.99
CA THR A 8 31.31 -12.97 4.74
C THR A 8 30.36 -14.13 5.05
N PRO A 9 29.42 -14.46 4.15
CA PRO A 9 28.48 -15.58 4.38
C PRO A 9 29.16 -16.93 4.68
N GLU A 10 30.39 -17.10 4.26
CA GLU A 10 31.17 -18.34 4.47
C GLU A 10 31.69 -18.48 5.91
N THR A 11 32.00 -17.38 6.61
CA THR A 11 32.46 -17.43 8.01
C THR A 11 31.35 -17.75 8.99
N VAL A 12 30.06 -17.61 8.61
CA VAL A 12 28.89 -17.89 9.45
C VAL A 12 28.49 -19.37 9.39
N GLN A 13 28.91 -20.13 8.37
CA GLN A 13 28.44 -21.50 8.14
C GLN A 13 29.20 -22.59 8.91
N PHE A 14 30.33 -22.29 9.51
CA PHE A 14 31.22 -23.35 10.07
C PHE A 14 31.57 -23.22 11.56
N ASP A 15 30.93 -22.33 12.31
CA ASP A 15 31.12 -22.30 13.75
C ASP A 15 30.28 -23.41 14.40
N THR A 16 30.96 -24.53 14.69
CA THR A 16 30.36 -25.71 15.31
C THR A 16 30.04 -25.51 16.82
N VAL A 17 30.42 -24.37 17.39
CA VAL A 17 30.19 -24.04 18.80
C VAL A 17 29.40 -22.70 18.86
N PRO A 18 28.21 -22.70 19.45
CA PRO A 18 27.44 -21.45 19.57
C PRO A 18 28.22 -20.48 20.46
N ARG A 19 28.64 -19.33 19.88
CA ARG A 19 29.25 -18.20 20.60
C ARG A 19 28.37 -16.98 20.53
N VAL A 20 28.05 -16.42 21.67
CA VAL A 20 27.34 -15.12 21.75
C VAL A 20 28.39 -14.02 21.89
N THR A 21 28.34 -13.03 20.97
CA THR A 21 29.14 -11.81 20.99
C THR A 21 28.22 -10.60 21.06
N SER A 22 27.94 -10.11 22.26
CA SER A 22 27.12 -8.90 22.49
C SER A 22 27.94 -7.61 22.46
N GLY A 23 29.26 -7.72 22.40
CA GLY A 23 30.20 -6.58 22.53
C GLY A 23 30.51 -6.16 23.97
N ILE A 24 29.92 -6.81 24.97
CA ILE A 24 30.19 -6.61 26.40
C ILE A 24 30.88 -7.84 26.93
N GLY A 25 32.21 -7.77 27.07
CA GLY A 25 33.06 -8.96 27.38
C GLY A 25 32.72 -9.73 28.64
N THR A 26 32.14 -9.11 29.66
CA THR A 26 31.67 -9.76 30.90
C THR A 26 30.38 -10.52 30.69
N LEU A 27 29.45 -10.03 29.88
CA LEU A 27 28.19 -10.67 29.54
C LEU A 27 28.41 -11.83 28.57
N ASP A 28 29.31 -11.64 27.61
CA ASP A 28 29.67 -12.69 26.64
C ASP A 28 30.28 -13.89 27.32
N ARG A 29 31.14 -13.68 28.34
CA ARG A 29 31.76 -14.77 29.10
C ARG A 29 30.71 -15.54 29.92
N ALA A 30 29.84 -14.83 30.64
CA ALA A 30 28.81 -15.48 31.49
C ALA A 30 27.78 -16.25 30.65
N LEU A 31 27.41 -15.75 29.47
CA LEU A 31 26.51 -16.47 28.55
C LEU A 31 27.16 -17.65 27.88
N ASN A 32 28.42 -17.54 27.45
CA ASN A 32 29.12 -18.63 26.80
C ASN A 32 29.48 -19.75 27.77
N GLU A 33 29.75 -19.45 29.05
CA GLU A 33 29.94 -20.47 30.11
C GLU A 33 28.65 -21.29 30.34
N ARG A 34 27.48 -20.64 30.36
CA ARG A 34 26.18 -21.33 30.49
C ARG A 34 25.84 -22.18 29.27
N LEU A 35 26.24 -21.76 28.07
CA LEU A 35 26.05 -22.54 26.83
C LEU A 35 26.97 -23.77 26.74
N MET A 36 28.09 -23.80 27.49
CA MET A 36 29.02 -24.92 27.54
C MET A 36 28.74 -25.94 28.64
N GLU A 37 27.70 -25.76 29.47
CA GLU A 37 27.35 -26.77 30.49
C GLU A 37 26.92 -28.08 29.83
N PRO A 38 27.37 -29.26 30.33
CA PRO A 38 27.19 -30.57 29.68
C PRO A 38 25.74 -31.06 29.58
N GLY A 39 24.77 -30.30 30.09
CA GLY A 39 23.33 -30.57 29.97
C GLY A 39 22.64 -29.90 28.77
N PHE A 40 23.28 -28.93 28.12
CA PHE A 40 22.73 -28.26 26.96
C PHE A 40 23.13 -29.01 25.68
N ARG A 41 22.40 -30.07 25.36
CA ARG A 41 22.51 -30.71 24.04
C ARG A 41 21.96 -29.74 23.00
N ALA A 42 22.85 -29.04 22.34
CA ALA A 42 22.53 -28.37 21.08
C ALA A 42 22.14 -29.46 20.07
N ALA A 43 20.88 -29.76 19.97
CA ALA A 43 20.34 -30.54 18.88
C ALA A 43 20.41 -29.61 17.63
N GLU A 44 21.41 -29.82 16.80
CA GLU A 44 21.77 -29.08 15.59
C GLU A 44 22.55 -27.76 15.82
N PRO A 45 23.52 -27.45 14.95
CA PRO A 45 24.28 -26.21 15.02
C PRO A 45 23.38 -25.05 14.61
N ALA A 46 22.60 -24.55 15.57
CA ALA A 46 21.90 -23.30 15.42
C ALA A 46 22.94 -22.18 15.51
N SER A 47 23.52 -21.82 14.39
CA SER A 47 24.26 -20.56 14.27
C SER A 47 23.31 -19.44 14.75
N ALA A 48 23.50 -18.97 15.98
CA ALA A 48 22.74 -17.86 16.52
C ALA A 48 23.26 -16.58 15.86
N ASN A 49 22.88 -16.37 14.60
CA ASN A 49 23.15 -15.13 13.89
C ASN A 49 22.42 -14.02 14.64
N PRO A 50 23.11 -13.03 15.25
CA PRO A 50 22.45 -11.94 15.98
C PRO A 50 21.48 -11.15 15.09
N LEU A 51 21.66 -11.16 13.77
CA LEU A 51 20.72 -10.58 12.80
C LEU A 51 19.37 -11.32 12.80
N TYR A 52 19.33 -12.61 13.16
CA TYR A 52 18.08 -13.38 13.21
C TYR A 52 17.10 -12.79 14.22
N LEU A 53 17.57 -12.40 15.39
CA LEU A 53 16.74 -11.75 16.41
C LEU A 53 16.16 -10.43 15.91
N TRP A 54 16.98 -9.60 15.26
CA TRP A 54 16.53 -8.33 14.70
C TRP A 54 15.53 -8.50 13.55
N ILE A 55 15.72 -9.50 12.69
CA ILE A 55 14.77 -9.83 11.62
C ILE A 55 13.43 -10.28 12.22
N TRP A 56 13.45 -11.11 13.29
CA TRP A 56 12.25 -11.54 14.00
C TRP A 56 11.51 -10.36 14.64
N ILE A 57 12.21 -9.49 15.34
CA ILE A 57 11.62 -8.30 15.97
C ILE A 57 11.02 -7.40 14.88
N ALA A 58 11.75 -7.14 13.81
CA ALA A 58 11.24 -6.35 12.67
C ALA A 58 10.01 -6.99 12.04
N GLY A 59 9.98 -8.31 11.88
CA GLY A 59 8.84 -9.06 11.39
C GLY A 59 7.61 -8.94 12.30
N ILE A 60 7.79 -9.03 13.62
CA ILE A 60 6.70 -8.85 14.60
C ILE A 60 6.15 -7.42 14.52
N ILE A 61 7.02 -6.41 14.48
CA ILE A 61 6.62 -5.01 14.36
C ILE A 61 5.85 -4.80 13.05
N TRP A 62 6.32 -5.38 11.96
CA TRP A 62 5.66 -5.28 10.66
C TRP A 62 4.26 -5.90 10.69
N VAL A 63 4.12 -7.13 11.20
CA VAL A 63 2.82 -7.81 11.34
C VAL A 63 1.89 -7.02 12.26
N ALA A 64 2.38 -6.53 13.41
CA ALA A 64 1.60 -5.74 14.35
C ALA A 64 1.06 -4.45 13.69
N GLY A 65 1.87 -3.76 12.90
CA GLY A 65 1.45 -2.59 12.13
C GLY A 65 0.37 -2.92 11.09
N CYS A 66 0.56 -4.00 10.32
CA CYS A 66 -0.45 -4.48 9.36
C CYS A 66 -1.78 -4.81 10.06
N CYS A 67 -1.73 -5.59 11.14
CA CYS A 67 -2.91 -5.97 11.91
C CYS A 67 -3.60 -4.75 12.54
N GLY A 68 -2.84 -3.79 13.06
CA GLY A 68 -3.35 -2.55 13.62
C GLY A 68 -4.14 -1.72 12.61
N LEU A 69 -3.60 -1.53 11.40
CA LEU A 69 -4.28 -0.80 10.33
C LEU A 69 -5.52 -1.54 9.81
N LEU A 70 -5.46 -2.87 9.67
CA LEU A 70 -6.61 -3.67 9.28
C LEU A 70 -7.71 -3.63 10.35
N LEU A 71 -7.36 -3.78 11.62
CA LEU A 71 -8.30 -3.67 12.73
C LEU A 71 -8.94 -2.29 12.77
N TYR A 72 -8.15 -1.22 12.59
CA TYR A 72 -8.68 0.14 12.48
C TYR A 72 -9.73 0.25 11.36
N ALA A 73 -9.43 -0.26 10.16
CA ALA A 73 -10.38 -0.24 9.04
C ALA A 73 -11.66 -1.03 9.36
N LEU A 74 -11.54 -2.23 9.95
CA LEU A 74 -12.68 -3.06 10.34
C LEU A 74 -13.57 -2.35 11.38
N VAL A 75 -12.98 -1.73 12.38
CA VAL A 75 -13.70 -0.96 13.40
C VAL A 75 -14.44 0.21 12.76
N ARG A 76 -13.79 0.94 11.83
CA ARG A 76 -14.43 2.05 11.09
C ARG A 76 -15.61 1.58 10.26
N VAL A 77 -15.47 0.49 9.51
CA VAL A 77 -16.56 -0.11 8.73
C VAL A 77 -17.70 -0.55 9.62
N TRP A 78 -17.39 -1.18 10.75
CA TRP A 78 -18.42 -1.61 11.72
C TRP A 78 -19.17 -0.43 12.37
N GLN A 79 -18.45 0.64 12.77
CA GLN A 79 -19.05 1.87 13.27
C GLN A 79 -19.99 2.50 12.24
N THR A 80 -19.55 2.54 10.97
CA THR A 80 -20.35 3.06 9.85
C THR A 80 -21.61 2.23 9.66
N LYS A 81 -21.49 0.90 9.64
CA LYS A 81 -22.66 -0.01 9.55
C LYS A 81 -23.62 0.16 10.73
N ARG A 82 -23.12 0.42 11.94
CA ARG A 82 -23.97 0.71 13.11
C ARG A 82 -24.77 1.99 12.94
N ARG A 83 -24.16 3.05 12.42
CA ARG A 83 -24.85 4.33 12.15
C ARG A 83 -25.94 4.20 11.08
N LEU A 84 -25.77 3.28 10.14
CA LEU A 84 -26.74 3.04 9.06
C LEU A 84 -27.91 2.14 9.46
N ARG A 85 -28.01 1.68 10.70
CA ARG A 85 -29.14 0.85 11.14
C ARG A 85 -30.50 1.56 11.08
N GLU A 86 -30.49 2.87 11.18
CA GLU A 86 -31.65 3.75 11.14
C GLU A 86 -31.88 4.37 9.75
N ALA A 87 -31.11 3.93 8.75
CA ALA A 87 -31.22 4.45 7.39
C ALA A 87 -32.51 4.02 6.73
N VAL A 88 -33.21 4.96 6.10
CA VAL A 88 -34.45 4.74 5.37
C VAL A 88 -34.17 4.54 3.89
N PRO A 89 -34.68 3.51 3.24
CA PRO A 89 -34.54 3.34 1.79
C PRO A 89 -35.33 4.43 1.08
N LEU A 90 -34.67 5.13 0.15
CA LEU A 90 -35.27 6.15 -0.70
C LEU A 90 -35.66 5.57 -2.06
N ASP A 91 -34.80 4.75 -2.64
CA ASP A 91 -34.92 4.17 -3.98
C ASP A 91 -34.04 2.90 -4.04
N ASP A 92 -34.12 2.12 -5.13
CA ASP A 92 -33.29 0.92 -5.30
C ASP A 92 -31.79 1.23 -5.18
N GLY A 93 -31.20 0.78 -4.06
CA GLY A 93 -29.77 0.97 -3.75
C GLY A 93 -29.39 2.33 -3.17
N VAL A 94 -30.35 3.20 -2.81
CA VAL A 94 -30.11 4.50 -2.16
C VAL A 94 -30.72 4.53 -0.76
N LEU A 95 -29.93 4.86 0.25
CA LEU A 95 -30.30 4.99 1.64
C LEU A 95 -30.17 6.44 2.11
N LEU A 96 -31.17 6.94 2.83
CA LEU A 96 -31.12 8.23 3.55
C LEU A 96 -30.79 7.96 5.01
N CYS A 97 -29.89 8.75 5.58
CA CYS A 97 -29.51 8.61 6.99
C CYS A 97 -29.10 9.96 7.58
N ASP A 98 -29.67 10.30 8.75
CA ASP A 98 -29.34 11.51 9.51
C ASP A 98 -27.98 11.43 10.20
N ALA A 99 -27.53 10.22 10.52
CA ALA A 99 -26.31 9.97 11.29
C ALA A 99 -25.02 10.11 10.47
N ILE A 100 -25.13 10.40 9.16
CA ILE A 100 -23.98 10.54 8.27
C ILE A 100 -23.80 11.98 7.81
N PRO A 101 -22.59 12.56 7.91
CA PRO A 101 -22.35 13.94 7.48
C PRO A 101 -22.04 14.07 5.98
N MET A 102 -21.71 12.99 5.28
CA MET A 102 -21.30 12.98 3.88
C MET A 102 -21.87 11.80 3.12
N PRO A 103 -22.15 11.94 1.82
CA PRO A 103 -22.51 10.82 0.98
C PRO A 103 -21.32 9.83 0.84
N PHE A 104 -21.64 8.56 0.72
CA PHE A 104 -20.65 7.51 0.44
C PHE A 104 -21.32 6.21 -0.03
N ILE A 105 -20.50 5.30 -0.58
CA ILE A 105 -20.93 3.98 -1.01
C ILE A 105 -20.51 2.95 0.03
N LEU A 106 -21.46 2.14 0.48
CA LEU A 106 -21.22 1.02 1.40
C LEU A 106 -21.51 -0.32 0.72
N GLY A 107 -20.62 -1.28 0.97
CA GLY A 107 -20.75 -2.66 0.49
C GLY A 107 -19.87 -2.96 -0.71
N ALA A 108 -19.22 -4.12 -0.69
CA ALA A 108 -18.38 -4.59 -1.79
C ALA A 108 -19.19 -5.40 -2.83
N LEU A 109 -20.04 -6.34 -2.38
CA LEU A 109 -20.83 -7.21 -3.25
C LEU A 109 -22.16 -6.61 -3.68
N ARG A 110 -22.81 -5.88 -2.77
CA ARG A 110 -24.08 -5.16 -3.00
C ARG A 110 -23.88 -3.72 -2.57
N PRO A 111 -23.26 -2.89 -3.42
CA PRO A 111 -22.98 -1.51 -3.08
C PRO A 111 -24.28 -0.70 -2.98
N GLN A 112 -24.44 0.05 -1.90
CA GLN A 112 -25.55 0.96 -1.65
C GLN A 112 -25.01 2.38 -1.49
N ILE A 113 -25.70 3.36 -2.09
CA ILE A 113 -25.38 4.77 -1.93
C ILE A 113 -26.06 5.28 -0.67
N CYS A 114 -25.30 5.83 0.26
CA CYS A 114 -25.80 6.43 1.48
C CYS A 114 -25.72 7.95 1.37
N LEU A 115 -26.85 8.63 1.54
CA LEU A 115 -26.97 10.08 1.48
C LEU A 115 -27.40 10.66 2.84
N PRO A 116 -26.86 11.83 3.25
CA PRO A 116 -27.39 12.55 4.39
C PRO A 116 -28.79 13.08 4.08
N SER A 117 -29.71 12.99 5.04
CA SER A 117 -31.10 13.48 4.88
C SER A 117 -31.20 15.01 4.77
N GLY A 118 -30.26 15.73 5.39
CA GLY A 118 -30.18 17.19 5.31
C GLY A 118 -29.68 17.76 3.98
N LEU A 119 -29.48 16.92 2.94
CA LEU A 119 -29.02 17.38 1.64
C LEU A 119 -30.17 18.07 0.87
N PRO A 120 -29.97 19.33 0.38
CA PRO A 120 -30.95 20.04 -0.43
C PRO A 120 -31.37 19.22 -1.67
N GLU A 121 -32.66 19.31 -2.03
CA GLU A 121 -33.21 18.51 -3.14
C GLU A 121 -32.53 18.81 -4.49
N ASP A 122 -32.23 20.08 -4.74
CA ASP A 122 -31.52 20.54 -5.93
C ASP A 122 -30.06 20.04 -6.00
N ALA A 123 -29.41 19.86 -4.85
CA ALA A 123 -28.06 19.30 -4.78
C ALA A 123 -28.04 17.76 -4.91
N ARG A 124 -29.12 17.09 -4.49
CA ARG A 124 -29.20 15.61 -4.44
C ARG A 124 -28.93 14.94 -5.77
N GLN A 125 -29.47 15.47 -6.86
CA GLN A 125 -29.25 14.93 -8.19
C GLN A 125 -27.77 14.92 -8.60
N TYR A 126 -27.01 15.98 -8.25
CA TYR A 126 -25.60 16.10 -8.57
C TYR A 126 -24.74 15.16 -7.73
N VAL A 127 -25.08 15.03 -6.46
CA VAL A 127 -24.42 14.10 -5.53
C VAL A 127 -24.67 12.67 -5.95
N LEU A 128 -25.90 12.29 -6.30
CA LEU A 128 -26.23 10.97 -6.82
C LEU A 128 -25.50 10.67 -8.12
N ALA A 129 -25.38 11.65 -9.04
CA ALA A 129 -24.61 11.46 -10.26
C ALA A 129 -23.13 11.18 -9.98
N HIS A 130 -22.55 11.84 -8.96
CA HIS A 130 -21.19 11.61 -8.52
C HIS A 130 -21.01 10.21 -7.91
N GLU A 131 -21.87 9.81 -6.97
CA GLU A 131 -21.80 8.47 -6.34
C GLU A 131 -22.03 7.34 -7.37
N ARG A 132 -22.96 7.55 -8.33
CA ARG A 132 -23.15 6.61 -9.43
C ARG A 132 -21.93 6.51 -10.35
N ALA A 133 -21.15 7.59 -10.52
CA ALA A 133 -19.88 7.53 -11.25
C ALA A 133 -18.85 6.65 -10.54
N HIS A 134 -18.75 6.73 -9.20
CA HIS A 134 -17.92 5.82 -8.40
C HIS A 134 -18.35 4.36 -8.56
N LEU A 135 -19.65 4.07 -8.54
CA LEU A 135 -20.18 2.72 -8.76
C LEU A 135 -19.83 2.18 -10.15
N ALA A 136 -20.04 2.98 -11.17
CA ALA A 136 -19.76 2.61 -12.56
C ALA A 136 -18.27 2.34 -12.81
N ARG A 137 -17.37 2.96 -12.05
CA ARG A 137 -15.92 2.75 -12.08
C ARG A 137 -15.45 1.63 -11.16
N ARG A 138 -16.34 1.09 -10.32
CA ARG A 138 -16.02 0.09 -9.29
C ARG A 138 -15.02 0.60 -8.26
N ASP A 139 -15.04 1.87 -7.91
CA ASP A 139 -14.10 2.48 -6.96
C ASP A 139 -14.25 1.90 -5.55
N HIS A 140 -15.42 1.33 -5.21
CA HIS A 140 -15.69 0.59 -3.98
C HIS A 140 -14.86 -0.70 -3.85
N TRP A 141 -14.21 -1.17 -4.92
CA TRP A 141 -13.21 -2.24 -4.91
C TRP A 141 -11.79 -1.70 -4.91
N TRP A 142 -11.53 -0.69 -5.73
CA TRP A 142 -10.17 -0.14 -5.89
C TRP A 142 -9.67 0.60 -4.66
N LYS A 143 -10.54 1.37 -3.95
CA LYS A 143 -10.16 2.07 -2.71
C LYS A 143 -9.75 1.10 -1.60
N PRO A 144 -10.51 0.04 -1.25
CA PRO A 144 -10.07 -0.96 -0.28
C PRO A 144 -8.82 -1.73 -0.70
N LEU A 145 -8.69 -2.07 -1.99
CA LEU A 145 -7.50 -2.75 -2.51
C LEU A 145 -6.23 -1.89 -2.31
N GLY A 146 -6.31 -0.61 -2.68
CA GLY A 146 -5.22 0.34 -2.42
C GLY A 146 -4.88 0.47 -0.94
N TYR A 147 -5.89 0.45 -0.07
CA TYR A 147 -5.69 0.47 1.38
C TYR A 147 -5.03 -0.82 1.90
N LEU A 148 -5.39 -1.99 1.37
CA LEU A 148 -4.72 -3.26 1.70
C LEU A 148 -3.24 -3.23 1.33
N LEU A 149 -2.90 -2.70 0.15
CA LEU A 149 -1.50 -2.49 -0.23
C LEU A 149 -0.79 -1.54 0.73
N LEU A 150 -1.46 -0.46 1.15
CA LEU A 150 -0.93 0.46 2.15
C LEU A 150 -0.70 -0.24 3.50
N CYS A 151 -1.58 -1.15 3.94
CA CYS A 151 -1.39 -1.93 5.16
C CYS A 151 -0.13 -2.79 5.10
N VAL A 152 0.18 -3.40 3.95
CA VAL A 152 1.39 -4.22 3.76
C VAL A 152 2.66 -3.36 3.80
N TYR A 153 2.63 -2.18 3.18
CA TYR A 153 3.75 -1.25 3.07
C TYR A 153 3.62 -0.05 4.02
N TRP A 154 2.99 -0.24 5.17
CA TRP A 154 2.67 0.85 6.10
C TRP A 154 3.87 1.64 6.59
N PHE A 155 5.03 1.01 6.68
CA PHE A 155 6.30 1.62 7.10
C PHE A 155 6.92 2.54 6.04
N GLN A 156 6.41 2.50 4.79
CA GLN A 156 6.96 3.25 3.66
C GLN A 156 6.19 4.57 3.45
N PRO A 157 6.79 5.75 3.70
CA PRO A 157 6.11 7.05 3.57
C PRO A 157 5.59 7.32 2.16
N LEU A 158 6.32 6.84 1.13
CA LEU A 158 5.92 7.01 -0.28
C LEU A 158 4.61 6.27 -0.59
N CYS A 159 4.33 5.12 0.06
CA CYS A 159 3.07 4.40 -0.13
C CYS A 159 1.88 5.20 0.42
N TRP A 160 2.05 5.93 1.51
CA TRP A 160 1.04 6.84 2.04
C TRP A 160 0.76 8.00 1.07
N LEU A 161 1.81 8.59 0.51
CA LEU A 161 1.66 9.64 -0.50
C LEU A 161 0.99 9.11 -1.76
N ALA A 162 1.42 7.94 -2.25
CA ALA A 162 0.83 7.28 -3.42
C ALA A 162 -0.66 6.98 -3.22
N TYR A 163 -1.05 6.45 -2.05
CA TYR A 163 -2.45 6.19 -1.72
C TYR A 163 -3.28 7.48 -1.68
N ARG A 164 -2.73 8.56 -1.13
CA ARG A 164 -3.40 9.89 -1.15
C ARG A 164 -3.61 10.40 -2.56
N CYS A 165 -2.57 10.34 -3.40
CA CYS A 165 -2.67 10.73 -4.81
C CYS A 165 -3.69 9.86 -5.54
N PHE A 166 -3.68 8.54 -5.31
CA PHE A 166 -4.65 7.61 -5.87
C PHE A 166 -6.09 7.97 -5.50
N CYS A 167 -6.39 8.20 -4.20
CA CYS A 167 -7.73 8.61 -3.78
C CYS A 167 -8.15 9.94 -4.42
N ARG A 168 -7.25 10.93 -4.48
CA ARG A 168 -7.51 12.21 -5.15
C ARG A 168 -7.83 12.03 -6.63
N ASP A 169 -7.05 11.21 -7.33
CA ASP A 169 -7.22 11.00 -8.76
C ASP A 169 -8.52 10.24 -9.08
N LEU A 170 -8.98 9.35 -8.19
CA LEU A 170 -10.29 8.74 -8.29
C LEU A 170 -11.41 9.79 -8.20
N GLU A 171 -11.34 10.72 -7.24
CA GLU A 171 -12.32 11.81 -7.11
C GLU A 171 -12.36 12.68 -8.35
N LEU A 172 -11.20 13.12 -8.85
CA LEU A 172 -11.09 13.94 -10.05
C LEU A 172 -11.64 13.24 -11.30
N ALA A 173 -11.41 11.94 -11.42
CA ALA A 173 -11.91 11.17 -12.54
C ALA A 173 -13.43 10.92 -12.46
N CYS A 174 -14.03 10.86 -11.26
CA CYS A 174 -15.47 10.82 -11.07
C CYS A 174 -16.10 12.18 -11.43
N ASP A 175 -15.50 13.29 -10.95
CA ASP A 175 -15.94 14.62 -11.32
C ASP A 175 -15.92 14.81 -12.85
N GLU A 176 -14.81 14.45 -13.50
CA GLU A 176 -14.69 14.53 -14.96
C GLU A 176 -15.80 13.76 -15.69
N ARG A 177 -16.08 12.54 -15.24
CA ARG A 177 -17.13 11.71 -15.83
C ARG A 177 -18.50 12.37 -15.75
N VAL A 178 -18.81 12.99 -14.61
CA VAL A 178 -20.09 13.67 -14.37
C VAL A 178 -20.21 14.94 -15.21
N ILE A 179 -19.16 15.80 -15.23
CA ILE A 179 -19.23 17.10 -15.89
C ILE A 179 -19.02 17.05 -17.40
N ARG A 180 -18.63 15.90 -17.95
CA ARG A 180 -18.28 15.74 -19.37
C ARG A 180 -19.39 16.17 -20.32
N THR A 181 -20.65 15.96 -19.93
CA THR A 181 -21.85 16.27 -20.72
C THR A 181 -22.55 17.55 -20.24
N MET A 182 -22.10 18.16 -19.13
CA MET A 182 -22.73 19.34 -18.54
C MET A 182 -22.32 20.63 -19.23
N ASN A 183 -23.25 21.58 -19.35
CA ASN A 183 -22.98 22.97 -19.72
C ASN A 183 -22.35 23.74 -18.55
N LEU A 184 -21.93 24.99 -18.76
CA LEU A 184 -21.22 25.79 -17.76
C LEU A 184 -22.09 26.09 -16.52
N ASP A 185 -23.38 26.36 -16.69
CA ASP A 185 -24.25 26.70 -15.57
C ASP A 185 -24.53 25.46 -14.69
N THR A 186 -24.76 24.31 -15.31
CA THR A 186 -24.89 23.03 -14.59
C THR A 186 -23.59 22.67 -13.85
N ARG A 187 -22.41 22.98 -14.42
CA ARG A 187 -21.13 22.78 -13.70
C ARG A 187 -20.97 23.69 -12.50
N LYS A 188 -21.48 24.93 -12.56
CA LYS A 188 -21.50 25.84 -11.40
C LYS A 188 -22.41 25.27 -10.29
N ALA A 189 -23.62 24.77 -10.64
CA ALA A 189 -24.52 24.14 -9.70
C ALA A 189 -23.89 22.88 -9.08
N TYR A 190 -23.27 22.03 -9.88
CA TYR A 190 -22.50 20.87 -9.41
C TYR A 190 -21.37 21.27 -8.45
N SER A 191 -20.62 22.33 -8.79
CA SER A 191 -19.54 22.84 -7.93
C SER A 191 -20.05 23.32 -6.58
N ARG A 192 -21.24 23.98 -6.55
CA ARG A 192 -21.89 24.38 -5.28
C ARG A 192 -22.27 23.17 -4.45
N ALA A 193 -22.91 22.17 -5.04
CA ALA A 193 -23.27 20.93 -4.36
C ALA A 193 -22.05 20.23 -3.74
N LEU A 194 -20.89 20.21 -4.43
CA LEU A 194 -19.64 19.68 -3.89
C LEU A 194 -19.13 20.46 -2.68
N VAL A 195 -19.21 21.79 -2.70
CA VAL A 195 -18.81 22.65 -1.57
C VAL A 195 -19.75 22.44 -0.40
N ASP A 196 -21.06 22.45 -0.63
CA ASP A 196 -22.07 22.28 0.41
C ASP A 196 -21.91 20.93 1.15
N CYS A 197 -21.67 19.85 0.40
CA CYS A 197 -21.35 18.55 0.98
C CYS A 197 -20.06 18.55 1.80
N SER A 198 -19.04 19.34 1.41
CA SER A 198 -17.76 19.39 2.12
C SER A 198 -17.82 20.16 3.42
N VAL A 199 -18.64 21.20 3.48
CA VAL A 199 -18.83 22.05 4.68
C VAL A 199 -19.59 21.29 5.77
N GLN A 200 -20.54 20.43 5.40
CA GLN A 200 -21.34 19.65 6.35
C GLN A 200 -20.60 18.44 6.93
N GLY A 201 -19.52 17.99 6.30
CA GLY A 201 -18.81 16.78 6.66
C GLY A 201 -17.35 17.00 7.00
N THR A 202 -16.99 16.93 8.28
CA THR A 202 -15.62 16.57 8.63
C THR A 202 -15.33 15.19 8.07
N ALA A 203 -14.36 15.10 7.18
CA ALA A 203 -14.03 13.94 6.34
C ALA A 203 -13.59 12.70 7.13
N VAL A 204 -14.54 12.00 7.76
CA VAL A 204 -14.25 10.93 8.73
C VAL A 204 -14.39 9.51 8.16
N LEU A 205 -15.09 9.31 7.02
CA LEU A 205 -15.59 7.97 6.75
C LEU A 205 -15.01 7.24 5.54
N THR A 206 -14.46 7.93 4.55
CA THR A 206 -14.10 7.27 3.28
C THR A 206 -12.61 7.05 3.05
N CYS A 207 -11.78 7.82 3.72
CA CYS A 207 -10.32 7.61 3.70
C CYS A 207 -9.76 8.00 5.08
N PRO A 208 -8.99 7.13 5.78
CA PRO A 208 -8.40 7.44 7.08
C PRO A 208 -7.49 8.68 7.07
N LEU A 209 -7.15 9.18 5.88
CA LEU A 209 -6.24 10.29 5.63
C LEU A 209 -6.89 11.41 4.80
N ALA A 210 -8.21 11.55 4.82
CA ALA A 210 -8.90 12.58 4.05
C ALA A 210 -8.56 13.99 4.58
N PHE A 211 -7.68 14.65 3.87
CA PHE A 211 -7.45 16.10 3.97
C PHE A 211 -8.51 16.82 3.14
N GLY A 212 -9.71 17.04 3.72
CA GLY A 212 -10.91 17.41 2.98
C GLY A 212 -10.86 18.77 2.28
N GLU A 213 -10.35 19.83 2.92
CA GLU A 213 -10.47 21.19 2.39
C GLU A 213 -9.64 21.47 1.14
N ILE A 214 -8.39 21.00 1.08
CA ILE A 214 -7.51 21.26 -0.07
C ILE A 214 -8.00 20.50 -1.31
N ALA A 215 -8.54 19.31 -1.10
CA ALA A 215 -9.08 18.48 -2.17
C ALA A 215 -10.30 19.13 -2.83
N VAL A 216 -11.21 19.72 -2.06
CA VAL A 216 -12.43 20.35 -2.60
C VAL A 216 -12.11 21.58 -3.45
N LYS A 217 -11.20 22.45 -3.01
CA LYS A 217 -10.78 23.62 -3.77
C LYS A 217 -10.18 23.22 -5.14
N GLU A 218 -9.36 22.17 -5.17
CA GLU A 218 -8.80 21.65 -6.42
C GLU A 218 -9.89 21.08 -7.33
N ARG A 219 -10.83 20.31 -6.78
CA ARG A 219 -11.96 19.74 -7.53
C ARG A 219 -12.80 20.84 -8.18
N VAL A 220 -13.25 21.82 -7.40
CA VAL A 220 -14.04 22.95 -7.90
C VAL A 220 -13.30 23.69 -9.01
N LYS A 221 -12.01 24.01 -8.82
CA LYS A 221 -11.20 24.67 -9.85
C LYS A 221 -11.16 23.85 -11.15
N ARG A 222 -10.96 22.53 -11.05
CA ARG A 222 -10.91 21.63 -12.22
C ARG A 222 -12.26 21.51 -12.91
N VAL A 223 -13.37 21.43 -12.15
CA VAL A 223 -14.73 21.38 -12.70
C VAL A 223 -15.05 22.63 -13.52
N LEU A 224 -14.72 23.81 -12.98
CA LEU A 224 -14.99 25.09 -13.67
C LEU A 224 -14.07 25.33 -14.88
N GLN A 225 -12.83 24.88 -14.80
CA GLN A 225 -11.82 25.03 -15.85
C GLN A 225 -11.69 23.79 -16.75
N TYR A 226 -12.67 22.89 -16.73
CA TYR A 226 -12.60 21.64 -17.46
C TYR A 226 -12.40 21.87 -18.98
N LYS A 227 -11.31 21.25 -19.48
CA LYS A 227 -11.04 21.12 -20.92
C LYS A 227 -11.01 19.64 -21.27
N LYS A 228 -11.64 19.26 -22.38
CA LYS A 228 -11.61 17.86 -22.82
C LYS A 228 -10.16 17.41 -23.02
N PRO A 229 -9.75 16.26 -22.50
CA PRO A 229 -8.39 15.77 -22.68
C PRO A 229 -8.11 15.50 -24.15
N THR A 230 -6.92 15.85 -24.60
CA THR A 230 -6.48 15.59 -25.96
C THR A 230 -6.06 14.14 -26.07
N PHE A 231 -6.59 13.41 -27.06
CA PHE A 231 -6.31 11.99 -27.32
C PHE A 231 -4.80 11.68 -27.32
N TRP A 232 -3.99 12.54 -27.93
CA TRP A 232 -2.55 12.37 -28.04
C TRP A 232 -1.82 12.33 -26.68
N ILE A 233 -2.29 13.08 -25.69
CA ILE A 233 -1.70 13.08 -24.33
C ILE A 233 -1.93 11.73 -23.65
N SER A 234 -3.15 11.19 -23.78
CA SER A 234 -3.48 9.88 -23.22
C SER A 234 -2.67 8.75 -23.88
N LEU A 235 -2.52 8.81 -25.22
CA LEU A 235 -1.72 7.85 -25.97
C LEU A 235 -0.23 7.90 -25.55
N ALA A 236 0.34 9.11 -25.45
CA ALA A 236 1.72 9.28 -25.02
C ALA A 236 1.96 8.76 -23.59
N ALA A 237 1.01 8.98 -22.67
CA ALA A 237 1.10 8.46 -21.30
C ALA A 237 1.07 6.91 -21.27
N ILE A 238 0.21 6.29 -22.06
CA ILE A 238 0.12 4.81 -22.15
C ILE A 238 1.44 4.25 -22.72
N LEU A 239 1.97 4.84 -23.79
CA LEU A 239 3.25 4.41 -24.38
C LEU A 239 4.40 4.55 -23.39
N LEU A 240 4.47 5.69 -22.66
CA LEU A 240 5.48 5.90 -21.64
C LEU A 240 5.39 4.85 -20.53
N CYS A 241 4.19 4.56 -20.02
CA CYS A 241 3.99 3.50 -19.03
C CYS A 241 4.41 2.12 -19.56
N ALA A 242 4.07 1.78 -20.81
CA ALA A 242 4.48 0.52 -21.43
C ALA A 242 6.00 0.41 -21.53
N VAL A 243 6.69 1.47 -21.95
CA VAL A 243 8.16 1.51 -22.01
C VAL A 243 8.77 1.31 -20.63
N LEU A 244 8.26 2.00 -19.61
CA LEU A 244 8.75 1.83 -18.24
C LEU A 244 8.57 0.39 -17.74
N VAL A 245 7.40 -0.21 -17.96
CA VAL A 245 7.14 -1.61 -17.59
C VAL A 245 8.12 -2.55 -18.29
N VAL A 246 8.32 -2.38 -19.59
CA VAL A 246 9.30 -3.20 -20.35
C VAL A 246 10.71 -3.00 -19.80
N CYS A 247 11.16 -1.77 -19.55
CA CYS A 247 12.48 -1.49 -18.98
C CYS A 247 12.67 -2.16 -17.61
N PHE A 248 11.67 -2.13 -16.73
CA PHE A 248 11.75 -2.79 -15.42
C PHE A 248 11.72 -4.32 -15.52
N LEU A 249 10.97 -4.89 -16.46
CA LEU A 249 10.89 -6.33 -16.67
C LEU A 249 12.12 -6.90 -17.36
N THR A 250 12.74 -6.13 -18.26
CA THR A 250 13.91 -6.58 -19.06
C THR A 250 15.25 -6.32 -18.38
N ASN A 251 15.29 -5.55 -17.27
CA ASN A 251 16.50 -5.34 -16.48
C ASN A 251 16.84 -6.58 -15.64
N ARG A 252 17.06 -7.70 -16.34
CA ARG A 252 17.57 -8.94 -15.78
C ARG A 252 19.06 -8.71 -15.50
N LYS A 253 19.47 -8.70 -14.24
CA LYS A 253 20.88 -8.79 -13.86
C LYS A 253 21.44 -10.03 -14.55
N GLU A 254 22.38 -9.84 -15.47
CA GLU A 254 23.25 -10.92 -15.91
C GLU A 254 23.99 -11.41 -14.67
N VAL A 255 23.58 -12.55 -14.15
CA VAL A 255 24.36 -13.28 -13.17
C VAL A 255 25.65 -13.67 -13.90
N ASN A 256 26.74 -13.00 -13.56
CA ASN A 256 28.08 -13.28 -14.03
C ASN A 256 28.34 -14.80 -13.98
N GLN A 257 28.29 -15.44 -15.13
CA GLN A 257 28.88 -16.75 -15.39
C GLN A 257 30.39 -16.65 -15.59
N ALA A 258 31.07 -15.78 -14.86
CA ALA A 258 32.51 -15.62 -14.91
C ALA A 258 33.13 -16.11 -13.59
N ALA A 259 32.96 -17.39 -13.28
CA ALA A 259 33.86 -18.11 -12.37
C ALA A 259 33.68 -19.63 -12.55
N GLN A 260 33.98 -20.16 -13.76
CA GLN A 260 34.46 -21.51 -13.85
C GLN A 260 36.00 -21.42 -13.80
N PRO A 261 36.65 -21.97 -12.77
CA PRO A 261 38.10 -22.16 -12.85
C PRO A 261 38.38 -23.20 -13.92
N ALA A 262 39.24 -22.84 -14.89
CA ALA A 262 39.76 -23.74 -15.86
C ALA A 262 40.36 -24.95 -15.13
N ALA A 263 39.78 -26.13 -15.36
CA ALA A 263 40.40 -27.38 -14.96
C ALA A 263 41.69 -27.51 -15.73
N ASP A 264 42.74 -27.48 -14.99
CA ASP A 264 44.10 -27.71 -15.44
C ASP A 264 44.22 -29.13 -15.97
N SER A 265 44.31 -29.27 -17.28
CA SER A 265 44.64 -30.52 -17.97
C SER A 265 46.18 -30.56 -18.15
N SER A 266 46.90 -30.85 -17.07
CA SER A 266 48.25 -31.32 -17.20
C SER A 266 48.22 -32.85 -17.16
N GLY A 267 47.99 -33.43 -18.32
CA GLY A 267 48.31 -34.82 -18.59
C GLY A 267 49.85 -35.02 -18.56
N SER A 268 50.31 -35.71 -17.55
CA SER A 268 51.67 -36.23 -17.53
C SER A 268 51.69 -37.51 -18.34
N ASP A 269 52.18 -37.45 -19.57
CA ASP A 269 52.73 -38.58 -20.29
C ASP A 269 53.96 -39.11 -19.50
N LEU A 270 53.82 -40.29 -18.90
CA LEU A 270 54.92 -41.11 -18.48
C LEU A 270 54.99 -42.29 -19.43
N THR A 271 55.81 -42.17 -20.42
CA THR A 271 56.33 -43.28 -21.25
C THR A 271 57.16 -44.18 -20.39
N LEU A 272 56.74 -45.43 -20.27
CA LEU A 272 57.57 -46.56 -19.82
C LEU A 272 58.36 -47.05 -21.03
N GLU A 273 59.67 -46.76 -21.04
CA GLU A 273 60.68 -47.60 -21.74
C GLU A 273 61.94 -47.64 -20.89
N ASP A 274 62.47 -48.89 -20.86
CA ASP A 274 63.79 -49.30 -20.48
C ASP A 274 64.12 -49.69 -19.03
N VAL A 275 64.24 -50.99 -18.90
CA VAL A 275 65.10 -52.01 -18.29
C VAL A 275 64.41 -52.81 -17.20
#